data_4a35195524670ee7093d366ccbeb8bce
#
_entry.id   4a35195524670ee7093d366ccbeb8bce
#
_cell.length_a   1.000
_cell.length_b   1.000
_cell.length_c   1.000
_cell.angle_alpha   90.00
_cell.angle_beta   90.00
_cell.angle_gamma   90.00
#
_symmetry.space_group_name_H-M   'P 1'
#
loop_
_entity.id
_entity.type
_entity.pdbx_description
1 polymer ?
#
loop_
_entity_poly.entity_id
_entity_poly.type
_entity_poly.pdbx_seq_one_letter_code
_entity_poly.pdbx_strand_id
1 'polypeptide(L)'
;MSEELMPDKNGRFGIYGGRYVAETLVPALEELSEQYEEIKKNNDFLNEFKEDLAHYVGRPSPLYFAKRWTELLGGAKIYLKREDLNHTGAHKINNTVGQILLAKHMGKKRIIAETGAGQHGVATASVAARHLSLIHI
;
A
#
# COMPACT_ATOMS: atom_id res chain seq x y z
N MET A 1 20.52 0.60 -4.46
CA MET A 1 20.26 -0.08 -3.18
C MET A 1 21.00 -1.40 -3.23
N SER A 2 21.86 -1.69 -2.25
CA SER A 2 22.60 -2.95 -2.23
C SER A 2 21.63 -4.13 -2.12
N GLU A 3 21.92 -5.25 -2.78
CA GLU A 3 21.12 -6.49 -2.72
C GLU A 3 20.89 -6.99 -1.29
N GLU A 4 21.76 -6.61 -0.35
CA GLU A 4 21.67 -6.93 1.08
C GLU A 4 20.45 -6.32 1.82
N LEU A 5 19.77 -5.33 1.24
CA LEU A 5 18.60 -4.68 1.85
C LEU A 5 17.25 -5.26 1.39
N MET A 6 17.26 -6.25 0.52
CA MET A 6 16.05 -6.92 0.03
C MET A 6 15.97 -8.34 0.60
N PRO A 7 14.73 -8.84 0.87
CA PRO A 7 14.59 -10.21 1.34
C PRO A 7 14.99 -11.19 0.25
N ASP A 8 15.51 -12.35 0.67
CA ASP A 8 15.74 -13.48 -0.22
C ASP A 8 14.39 -14.11 -0.68
N LYS A 9 14.48 -15.14 -1.53
CA LYS A 9 13.29 -15.85 -2.04
C LYS A 9 12.43 -16.51 -0.94
N ASN A 10 12.97 -16.68 0.26
CA ASN A 10 12.26 -17.24 1.41
C ASN A 10 11.73 -16.15 2.36
N GLY A 11 11.85 -14.87 1.98
CA GLY A 11 11.43 -13.72 2.79
C GLY A 11 12.38 -13.46 3.97
N ARG A 12 13.67 -13.80 3.85
CA ARG A 12 14.67 -13.59 4.90
C ARG A 12 15.60 -12.44 4.57
N PHE A 13 15.96 -11.70 5.59
CA PHE A 13 17.02 -10.68 5.61
C PHE A 13 18.19 -11.25 6.42
N GLY A 14 19.03 -12.04 5.78
CA GLY A 14 20.08 -12.82 6.47
C GLY A 14 19.49 -13.83 7.45
N ILE A 15 19.81 -13.69 8.74
CA ILE A 15 19.29 -14.56 9.81
C ILE A 15 17.88 -14.18 10.29
N TYR A 16 17.34 -13.02 9.85
CA TYR A 16 16.04 -12.51 10.27
C TYR A 16 14.96 -12.76 9.21
N GLY A 17 13.70 -12.71 9.63
CA GLY A 17 12.56 -12.85 8.73
C GLY A 17 12.20 -14.31 8.44
N GLY A 18 11.46 -14.52 7.36
CA GLY A 18 10.88 -15.80 6.97
C GLY A 18 9.35 -15.75 6.97
N ARG A 19 8.72 -16.91 6.72
CA ARG A 19 7.26 -17.03 6.64
C ARG A 19 6.78 -17.98 7.76
N TYR A 20 6.19 -17.39 8.79
CA TYR A 20 5.66 -18.14 9.95
C TYR A 20 4.14 -18.02 9.95
N VAL A 21 3.49 -18.82 9.11
CA VAL A 21 2.04 -18.85 8.91
C VAL A 21 1.51 -20.27 9.02
N ALA A 22 0.20 -20.44 9.17
CA ALA A 22 -0.43 -21.75 9.10
C ALA A 22 -0.17 -22.40 7.73
N GLU A 23 0.09 -23.70 7.71
CA GLU A 23 0.40 -24.43 6.47
C GLU A 23 -0.68 -24.27 5.39
N THR A 24 -1.94 -24.13 5.80
CA THR A 24 -3.07 -23.89 4.90
C THR A 24 -2.98 -22.58 4.11
N LEU A 25 -2.17 -21.62 4.56
CA LEU A 25 -1.97 -20.33 3.88
C LEU A 25 -0.74 -20.34 2.95
N VAL A 26 0.14 -21.33 3.07
CA VAL A 26 1.37 -21.38 2.27
C VAL A 26 1.10 -21.34 0.76
N PRO A 27 0.18 -22.12 0.19
CA PRO A 27 -0.08 -22.09 -1.25
C PRO A 27 -0.55 -20.71 -1.74
N ALA A 28 -1.39 -20.01 -0.97
CA ALA A 28 -1.87 -18.68 -1.31
C ALA A 28 -0.73 -17.63 -1.27
N LEU A 29 0.21 -17.77 -0.35
CA LEU A 29 1.37 -16.88 -0.25
C LEU A 29 2.42 -17.15 -1.33
N GLU A 30 2.54 -18.40 -1.77
CA GLU A 30 3.40 -18.76 -2.90
C GLU A 30 2.82 -18.19 -4.19
N GLU A 31 1.53 -18.38 -4.48
CA GLU A 31 0.84 -17.76 -5.61
C GLU A 31 1.04 -16.23 -5.61
N LEU A 32 0.83 -15.58 -4.47
CA LEU A 32 1.03 -14.13 -4.33
C LEU A 32 2.47 -13.71 -4.64
N SER A 33 3.45 -14.46 -4.15
CA SER A 33 4.87 -14.16 -4.34
C SER A 33 5.28 -14.28 -5.81
N GLU A 34 4.85 -15.34 -6.48
CA GLU A 34 5.12 -15.57 -7.90
C GLU A 34 4.50 -14.46 -8.76
N GLN A 35 3.23 -14.16 -8.53
CA GLN A 35 2.53 -13.09 -9.25
C GLN A 35 3.16 -11.72 -9.01
N TYR A 36 3.60 -11.44 -7.77
CA TYR A 36 4.26 -10.18 -7.47
C TYR A 36 5.62 -10.05 -8.19
N GLU A 37 6.42 -11.12 -8.24
CA GLU A 37 7.71 -11.13 -8.95
C GLU A 37 7.56 -10.88 -10.46
N GLU A 38 6.46 -11.30 -11.04
CA GLU A 38 6.12 -11.06 -12.44
C GLU A 38 5.62 -9.61 -12.64
N ILE A 39 4.62 -9.22 -11.84
CA ILE A 39 3.88 -7.98 -12.06
C ILE A 39 4.69 -6.72 -11.73
N LYS A 40 5.63 -6.80 -10.77
CA LYS A 40 6.51 -5.68 -10.43
C LYS A 40 7.42 -5.23 -11.59
N LYS A 41 7.52 -6.04 -12.65
CA LYS A 41 8.28 -5.75 -13.88
C LYS A 41 7.37 -5.34 -15.05
N ASN A 42 6.05 -5.41 -14.86
CA ASN A 42 5.07 -5.09 -15.90
C ASN A 42 4.86 -3.57 -15.96
N ASN A 43 5.20 -2.98 -17.11
CA ASN A 43 5.10 -1.54 -17.30
C ASN A 43 3.65 -1.03 -17.28
N ASP A 44 2.69 -1.80 -17.77
CA ASP A 44 1.28 -1.41 -17.80
C ASP A 44 0.73 -1.33 -16.37
N PHE A 45 1.04 -2.33 -15.53
CA PHE A 45 0.72 -2.30 -14.11
C PHE A 45 1.36 -1.11 -13.39
N LEU A 46 2.65 -0.87 -13.63
CA LEU A 46 3.37 0.24 -12.98
C LEU A 46 2.82 1.61 -13.41
N ASN A 47 2.38 1.74 -14.65
CA ASN A 47 1.76 2.96 -15.15
C ASN A 47 0.36 3.14 -14.56
N GLU A 48 -0.51 2.12 -14.57
CA GLU A 48 -1.83 2.16 -13.92
C GLU A 48 -1.70 2.54 -12.43
N PHE A 49 -0.75 1.93 -11.73
CA PHE A 49 -0.47 2.25 -10.32
C PHE A 49 -0.03 3.71 -10.12
N LYS A 50 0.86 4.24 -10.96
CA LYS A 50 1.31 5.64 -10.89
C LYS A 50 0.18 6.62 -11.20
N GLU A 51 -0.62 6.35 -12.22
CA GLU A 51 -1.79 7.14 -12.57
C GLU A 51 -2.79 7.21 -11.42
N ASP A 52 -3.11 6.07 -10.80
CA ASP A 52 -4.00 6.03 -9.65
C ASP A 52 -3.42 6.79 -8.45
N LEU A 53 -2.13 6.64 -8.17
CA LEU A 53 -1.49 7.41 -7.10
C LEU A 53 -1.55 8.92 -7.36
N ALA A 54 -1.32 9.36 -8.59
CA ALA A 54 -1.31 10.78 -8.94
C ALA A 54 -2.72 11.38 -8.98
N HIS A 55 -3.65 10.74 -9.69
CA HIS A 55 -4.94 11.35 -10.06
C HIS A 55 -6.12 10.89 -9.21
N TYR A 56 -6.03 9.72 -8.57
CA TYR A 56 -7.08 9.24 -7.68
C TYR A 56 -6.73 9.44 -6.21
N VAL A 57 -5.51 9.13 -5.80
CA VAL A 57 -5.05 9.30 -4.42
C VAL A 57 -4.67 10.75 -4.11
N GLY A 58 -4.09 11.47 -5.08
CA GLY A 58 -3.63 12.86 -4.91
C GLY A 58 -2.17 12.95 -4.43
N ARG A 59 -1.32 12.01 -4.88
CA ARG A 59 0.11 12.05 -4.54
C ARG A 59 0.93 12.80 -5.60
N PRO A 60 2.06 13.42 -5.20
CA PRO A 60 2.59 13.49 -3.82
C PRO A 60 1.76 14.39 -2.91
N SER A 61 1.50 13.94 -1.68
CA SER A 61 0.82 14.77 -0.67
C SER A 61 1.68 15.97 -0.29
N PRO A 62 1.08 17.15 0.02
CA PRO A 62 1.82 18.38 0.34
C PRO A 62 2.69 18.25 1.58
N LEU A 63 3.78 19.01 1.58
CA LEU A 63 4.58 19.29 2.77
C LEU A 63 4.23 20.69 3.28
N TYR A 64 3.55 20.76 4.43
CA TYR A 64 3.06 21.99 5.02
C TYR A 64 3.98 22.50 6.13
N PHE A 65 4.44 23.74 6.02
CA PHE A 65 5.21 24.39 7.09
C PHE A 65 4.29 24.89 8.20
N ALA A 66 4.40 24.30 9.40
CA ALA A 66 3.62 24.66 10.58
C ALA A 66 4.26 25.88 11.29
N LYS A 67 4.13 27.06 10.68
CA LYS A 67 4.79 28.29 11.12
C LYS A 67 4.52 28.61 12.59
N ARG A 68 3.24 28.63 13.00
CA ARG A 68 2.85 28.97 14.37
C ARG A 68 3.42 28.00 15.42
N TRP A 69 3.46 26.71 15.12
CA TRP A 69 4.07 25.73 16.02
C TRP A 69 5.57 25.88 16.09
N THR A 70 6.22 26.14 14.96
CA THR A 70 7.67 26.42 14.92
C THR A 70 8.02 27.61 15.80
N GLU A 71 7.29 28.72 15.69
CA GLU A 71 7.49 29.94 16.48
C GLU A 71 7.20 29.71 17.97
N LEU A 72 6.08 29.04 18.30
CA LEU A 72 5.66 28.78 19.67
C LEU A 72 6.66 27.89 20.44
N LEU A 73 7.21 26.88 19.77
CA LEU A 73 8.11 25.91 20.41
C LEU A 73 9.58 26.36 20.41
N GLY A 74 9.95 27.36 19.58
CA GLY A 74 11.27 27.98 19.60
C GLY A 74 12.45 27.06 19.28
N GLY A 75 12.23 25.99 18.51
CA GLY A 75 13.23 24.99 18.18
C GLY A 75 13.36 24.73 16.68
N ALA A 76 13.38 23.46 16.30
CA ALA A 76 13.46 23.05 14.90
C ALA A 76 12.21 23.47 14.11
N LYS A 77 12.38 23.72 12.82
CA LYS A 77 11.26 23.97 11.91
C LYS A 77 10.38 22.73 11.78
N ILE A 78 9.09 22.89 12.00
CA ILE A 78 8.10 21.81 11.97
C ILE A 78 7.40 21.79 10.62
N TYR A 79 7.46 20.64 9.95
CA TYR A 79 6.73 20.38 8.70
C TYR A 79 5.80 19.19 8.86
N LEU A 80 4.60 19.29 8.30
CA LEU A 80 3.62 18.23 8.29
C LEU A 80 3.53 17.63 6.88
N LYS A 81 3.80 16.35 6.76
CA LYS A 81 3.50 15.58 5.55
C LYS A 81 2.01 15.25 5.55
N ARG A 82 1.24 15.92 4.70
CA ARG A 82 -0.22 15.97 4.74
C ARG A 82 -0.87 14.75 4.09
N GLU A 83 -0.66 13.56 4.64
CA GLU A 83 -1.30 12.32 4.18
C GLU A 83 -2.83 12.28 4.47
N ASP A 84 -3.30 13.17 5.32
CA ASP A 84 -4.72 13.43 5.56
C ASP A 84 -5.45 14.03 4.35
N LEU A 85 -4.72 14.61 3.42
CA LEU A 85 -5.27 15.17 2.16
C LEU A 85 -5.39 14.13 1.03
N ASN A 86 -4.87 12.93 1.24
CA ASN A 86 -5.08 11.86 0.28
C ASN A 86 -6.56 11.47 0.21
N HIS A 87 -6.99 10.94 -0.92
CA HIS A 87 -8.34 10.37 -1.04
C HIS A 87 -8.62 9.38 0.10
N THR A 88 -9.82 9.40 0.66
CA THR A 88 -10.23 8.72 1.90
C THR A 88 -9.67 9.28 3.21
N GLY A 89 -8.93 10.40 3.17
CA GLY A 89 -8.52 11.15 4.36
C GLY A 89 -7.38 10.55 5.19
N ALA A 90 -6.65 9.57 4.65
CA ALA A 90 -5.56 8.90 5.36
C ALA A 90 -4.53 8.25 4.41
N HIS A 91 -3.42 7.82 4.98
CA HIS A 91 -2.32 7.17 4.23
C HIS A 91 -2.65 5.75 3.73
N LYS A 92 -3.69 5.11 4.24
CA LYS A 92 -4.03 3.70 3.90
C LYS A 92 -4.33 3.51 2.41
N ILE A 93 -4.84 4.52 1.73
CA ILE A 93 -5.12 4.48 0.29
C ILE A 93 -3.86 4.16 -0.53
N ASN A 94 -2.67 4.58 -0.07
CA ASN A 94 -1.42 4.38 -0.79
C ASN A 94 -1.09 2.90 -1.03
N ASN A 95 -1.33 2.05 -0.02
CA ASN A 95 -1.06 0.62 -0.16
C ASN A 95 -2.25 -0.13 -0.77
N THR A 96 -3.49 0.29 -0.48
CA THR A 96 -4.67 -0.41 -1.00
C THR A 96 -4.78 -0.33 -2.51
N VAL A 97 -4.35 0.76 -3.14
CA VAL A 97 -4.30 0.86 -4.61
C VAL A 97 -3.43 -0.26 -5.20
N GLY A 98 -2.19 -0.42 -4.73
CA GLY A 98 -1.31 -1.47 -5.23
C GLY A 98 -1.82 -2.89 -4.93
N GLN A 99 -2.36 -3.10 -3.73
CA GLN A 99 -2.92 -4.40 -3.35
C GLN A 99 -4.14 -4.81 -4.19
N ILE A 100 -5.06 -3.88 -4.45
CA ILE A 100 -6.24 -4.14 -5.26
C ILE A 100 -5.87 -4.36 -6.73
N LEU A 101 -4.97 -3.56 -7.29
CA LEU A 101 -4.47 -3.77 -8.64
C LEU A 101 -3.81 -5.15 -8.79
N LEU A 102 -2.98 -5.56 -7.84
CA LEU A 102 -2.37 -6.88 -7.83
C LEU A 102 -3.44 -7.98 -7.76
N ALA A 103 -4.40 -7.88 -6.83
CA ALA A 103 -5.49 -8.83 -6.71
C ALA A 103 -6.33 -8.94 -8.01
N LYS A 104 -6.59 -7.81 -8.67
CA LYS A 104 -7.26 -7.76 -9.98
C LYS A 104 -6.47 -8.52 -11.04
N HIS A 105 -5.16 -8.31 -11.14
CA HIS A 105 -4.29 -9.03 -12.07
C HIS A 105 -4.22 -10.53 -11.78
N MET A 106 -4.29 -10.92 -10.51
CA MET A 106 -4.41 -12.33 -10.08
C MET A 106 -5.79 -12.92 -10.34
N GLY A 107 -6.74 -12.18 -10.95
CA GLY A 107 -8.10 -12.63 -11.23
C GLY A 107 -8.98 -12.82 -9.98
N LYS A 108 -8.59 -12.25 -8.84
CA LYS A 108 -9.37 -12.33 -7.60
C LYS A 108 -10.63 -11.47 -7.74
N LYS A 109 -11.79 -12.06 -7.47
CA LYS A 109 -13.11 -11.40 -7.59
C LYS A 109 -13.66 -10.91 -6.26
N ARG A 110 -13.06 -11.33 -5.16
CA ARG A 110 -13.50 -11.00 -3.80
C ARG A 110 -12.32 -10.49 -3.00
N ILE A 111 -12.48 -9.31 -2.41
CA ILE A 111 -11.51 -8.68 -1.53
C ILE A 111 -12.03 -8.74 -0.09
N ILE A 112 -11.15 -9.10 0.82
CA ILE A 112 -11.42 -9.11 2.27
C ILE A 112 -10.43 -8.15 2.92
N ALA A 113 -10.92 -7.26 3.77
CA ALA A 113 -10.09 -6.36 4.55
C ALA A 113 -10.36 -6.52 6.03
N GLU A 114 -9.30 -6.70 6.81
CA GLU A 114 -9.35 -6.49 8.25
C GLU A 114 -9.11 -5.01 8.54
N THR A 115 -9.86 -4.44 9.49
CA THR A 115 -9.75 -3.03 9.83
C THR A 115 -10.12 -2.79 11.29
N GLY A 116 -9.23 -2.16 12.04
CA GLY A 116 -9.49 -1.75 13.42
C GLY A 116 -10.25 -0.41 13.48
N ALA A 117 -9.54 0.69 13.27
CA ALA A 117 -10.11 2.06 13.31
C ALA A 117 -10.95 2.45 12.07
N GLY A 118 -11.12 1.59 11.08
CA GLY A 118 -11.93 1.81 9.90
C GLY A 118 -11.19 2.36 8.69
N GLN A 119 -10.06 3.01 8.85
CA GLN A 119 -9.33 3.66 7.73
C GLN A 119 -8.94 2.70 6.60
N HIS A 120 -8.46 1.51 6.96
CA HIS A 120 -8.08 0.51 5.96
C HIS A 120 -9.31 -0.05 5.23
N GLY A 121 -10.38 -0.31 5.95
CA GLY A 121 -11.65 -0.76 5.37
C GLY A 121 -12.22 0.25 4.37
N VAL A 122 -12.27 1.54 4.74
CA VAL A 122 -12.72 2.63 3.85
C VAL A 122 -11.85 2.73 2.60
N ALA A 123 -10.54 2.71 2.75
CA ALA A 123 -9.62 2.76 1.62
C ALA A 123 -9.77 1.55 0.69
N THR A 124 -9.85 0.34 1.26
CA THR A 124 -10.06 -0.89 0.49
C THR A 124 -11.40 -0.86 -0.24
N ALA A 125 -12.49 -0.43 0.43
CA ALA A 125 -13.81 -0.32 -0.18
C ALA A 125 -13.80 0.65 -1.37
N SER A 126 -13.20 1.84 -1.20
CA SER A 126 -13.13 2.85 -2.26
C SER A 126 -12.36 2.37 -3.48
N VAL A 127 -11.18 1.77 -3.28
CA VAL A 127 -10.35 1.29 -4.39
C VAL A 127 -10.96 0.07 -5.07
N ALA A 128 -11.52 -0.87 -4.30
CA ALA A 128 -12.16 -2.06 -4.85
C ALA A 128 -13.42 -1.70 -5.66
N ALA A 129 -14.22 -0.73 -5.20
CA ALA A 129 -15.35 -0.21 -5.96
C ALA A 129 -14.92 0.41 -7.30
N ARG A 130 -13.81 1.18 -7.30
CA ARG A 130 -13.22 1.74 -8.53
C ARG A 130 -12.84 0.66 -9.55
N HIS A 131 -12.33 -0.47 -9.07
CA HIS A 131 -11.91 -1.60 -9.92
C HIS A 131 -12.96 -2.71 -10.04
N LEU A 132 -14.20 -2.46 -9.64
CA LEU A 132 -15.37 -3.35 -9.77
C LEU A 132 -15.20 -4.71 -9.07
N SER A 133 -14.54 -4.73 -7.92
CA SER A 133 -14.39 -5.93 -7.10
C SER A 133 -15.49 -6.03 -6.02
N LEU A 134 -15.94 -7.24 -5.70
CA LEU A 134 -16.79 -7.48 -4.54
C LEU A 134 -15.99 -7.33 -3.25
N ILE A 135 -16.55 -6.58 -2.30
CA ILE A 135 -15.86 -6.26 -1.04
C ILE A 135 -16.59 -6.91 0.12
N HIS A 136 -15.80 -7.49 1.04
CA HIS A 136 -16.27 -7.90 2.36
C HIS A 136 -15.36 -7.27 3.42
N ILE A 137 -15.95 -6.50 4.29
CA ILE A 137 -15.26 -5.86 5.42
C ILE A 137 -15.67 -6.56 6.71
#